data_a640c54280a91b3884e488fbf4a80873
#
_entry.id   a640c54280a91b3884e488fbf4a80873
#
_cell.length_a   1.000
_cell.length_b   1.000
_cell.length_c   1.000
_cell.angle_alpha   90.00
_cell.angle_beta   90.00
_cell.angle_gamma   90.00
#
_symmetry.space_group_name_H-M   'P 1'
#
loop_
_entity.id
_entity.type
_entity.pdbx_description
1 polymer ?
#
loop_
_entity_poly.entity_id
_entity_poly.type
_entity_poly.pdbx_seq_one_letter_code
_entity_poly.pdbx_strand_id
1 'polypeptide(L)'
;MKDGGLIHIYCGDGKGKTTAAMGLSIRCAGHGNHVLIVQFLKSRPTGELASLALLPNIEVMRGKETKKFTFQMNDEEKAEVNREHMVLFDKVKQKCANEHIDLLIFDEIIGACNTGVFCPAGLVEFLKNKPQELEVVMTGRNPAPELVELADYVSEVCMRKHPFKRGIPARVGIEK
;
A
#
# COMPACT_ATOMS: atom_id res chain seq x y z
N MET A 1 19.98 -4.44 -1.47
CA MET A 1 20.18 -4.69 -2.94
C MET A 1 21.40 -3.93 -3.40
N LYS A 2 22.22 -4.47 -4.31
CA LYS A 2 23.55 -3.89 -4.64
C LYS A 2 23.49 -2.53 -5.35
N ASP A 3 22.36 -2.19 -5.98
CA ASP A 3 22.22 -1.01 -6.86
C ASP A 3 21.25 0.06 -6.30
N GLY A 4 20.90 -0.03 -5.05
CA GLY A 4 19.87 0.80 -4.42
C GLY A 4 18.46 0.26 -4.62
N GLY A 5 17.54 0.65 -3.74
CA GLY A 5 16.13 0.30 -3.82
C GLY A 5 15.36 1.30 -4.69
N LEU A 6 14.49 0.78 -5.55
CA LEU A 6 13.68 1.53 -6.51
C LEU A 6 12.29 1.83 -5.96
N ILE A 7 11.59 2.76 -6.60
CA ILE A 7 10.21 3.16 -6.26
C ILE A 7 9.27 2.66 -7.34
N HIS A 8 8.27 1.86 -6.94
CA HIS A 8 7.25 1.31 -7.83
C HIS A 8 5.87 1.89 -7.53
N ILE A 9 5.10 2.13 -8.58
CA ILE A 9 3.68 2.44 -8.51
C ILE A 9 2.91 1.37 -9.28
N TYR A 10 1.96 0.71 -8.59
CA TYR A 10 0.95 -0.14 -9.23
C TYR A 10 -0.39 0.58 -9.18
N CYS A 11 -0.81 1.18 -10.29
CA CYS A 11 -2.00 2.03 -10.36
C CYS A 11 -3.06 1.49 -11.32
N GLY A 12 -4.10 2.28 -11.58
CA GLY A 12 -5.16 2.00 -12.53
C GLY A 12 -6.46 1.48 -11.89
N ASP A 13 -7.49 1.31 -12.73
CA ASP A 13 -8.84 0.94 -12.34
C ASP A 13 -9.10 -0.58 -12.32
N GLY A 14 -8.18 -1.36 -12.90
CA GLY A 14 -8.26 -2.81 -12.98
C GLY A 14 -7.98 -3.52 -11.66
N LYS A 15 -8.42 -4.78 -11.58
CA LYS A 15 -8.16 -5.70 -10.46
C LYS A 15 -6.72 -6.23 -10.54
N GLY A 16 -6.05 -6.33 -9.39
CA GLY A 16 -4.77 -7.03 -9.30
C GLY A 16 -3.60 -6.20 -8.74
N LYS A 17 -3.77 -4.89 -8.49
CA LYS A 17 -2.71 -4.03 -7.91
C LYS A 17 -2.16 -4.56 -6.60
N THR A 18 -3.02 -4.73 -5.60
CA THR A 18 -2.66 -5.35 -4.31
C THR A 18 -2.10 -6.76 -4.52
N THR A 19 -2.74 -7.59 -5.36
CA THR A 19 -2.31 -8.96 -5.63
C THR A 19 -0.89 -8.99 -6.21
N ALA A 20 -0.55 -8.08 -7.12
CA ALA A 20 0.80 -7.95 -7.67
C ALA A 20 1.82 -7.55 -6.58
N ALA A 21 1.47 -6.57 -5.72
CA ALA A 21 2.32 -6.16 -4.61
C ALA A 21 2.53 -7.30 -3.60
N MET A 22 1.47 -8.05 -3.25
CA MET A 22 1.60 -9.23 -2.38
C MET A 22 2.43 -10.35 -3.04
N GLY A 23 2.30 -10.56 -4.35
CA GLY A 23 3.15 -11.48 -5.10
C GLY A 23 4.62 -11.10 -5.05
N LEU A 24 4.93 -9.80 -5.15
CA LEU A 24 6.31 -9.29 -5.00
C LEU A 24 6.82 -9.49 -3.57
N SER A 25 5.98 -9.28 -2.54
CA SER A 25 6.36 -9.52 -1.13
C SER A 25 6.77 -10.96 -0.88
N ILE A 26 6.00 -11.92 -1.41
CA ILE A 26 6.31 -13.37 -1.29
C ILE A 26 7.61 -13.69 -2.01
N ARG A 27 7.83 -13.15 -3.21
CA ARG A 27 9.09 -13.33 -3.96
C ARG A 27 10.29 -12.79 -3.18
N CYS A 28 10.19 -11.59 -2.64
CA CYS A 28 11.23 -10.94 -1.86
C CYS A 28 11.54 -11.75 -0.60
N ALA A 29 10.52 -12.13 0.16
CA ALA A 29 10.64 -12.95 1.36
C ALA A 29 11.24 -14.33 1.08
N GLY A 30 10.92 -14.94 -0.07
CA GLY A 30 11.48 -16.23 -0.52
C GLY A 30 12.99 -16.21 -0.74
N HIS A 31 13.58 -15.02 -0.88
CA HIS A 31 15.05 -14.83 -0.92
C HIS A 31 15.66 -14.50 0.46
N GLY A 32 14.88 -14.61 1.53
CA GLY A 32 15.32 -14.33 2.89
C GLY A 32 15.28 -12.84 3.27
N ASN A 33 14.77 -11.97 2.39
CA ASN A 33 14.68 -10.53 2.62
C ASN A 33 13.53 -10.18 3.57
N HIS A 34 13.66 -9.06 4.30
CA HIS A 34 12.66 -8.53 5.20
C HIS A 34 11.67 -7.60 4.49
N VAL A 35 10.38 -7.90 4.64
CA VAL A 35 9.29 -7.17 3.99
C VAL A 35 8.38 -6.54 5.04
N LEU A 36 8.09 -5.24 4.86
CA LEU A 36 7.09 -4.53 5.62
C LEU A 36 5.92 -4.15 4.70
N ILE A 37 4.73 -4.62 5.01
CA ILE A 37 3.48 -4.27 4.30
C ILE A 37 2.67 -3.35 5.19
N VAL A 38 2.27 -2.20 4.66
CA VAL A 38 1.47 -1.21 5.37
C VAL A 38 0.18 -1.00 4.59
N GLN A 39 -0.96 -1.35 5.19
CA GLN A 39 -2.26 -1.24 4.53
C GLN A 39 -3.03 -0.02 5.02
N PHE A 40 -3.32 0.91 4.09
CA PHE A 40 -4.20 2.04 4.27
C PHE A 40 -5.61 1.69 3.76
N LEU A 41 -6.65 2.36 4.24
CA LEU A 41 -8.05 2.21 3.81
C LEU A 41 -8.63 0.77 3.90
N LYS A 42 -7.86 -0.20 4.37
CA LYS A 42 -8.31 -1.59 4.54
C LYS A 42 -8.68 -1.86 5.99
N SER A 43 -9.97 -1.91 6.26
CA SER A 43 -10.51 -2.14 7.60
C SER A 43 -10.90 -3.59 7.88
N ARG A 44 -11.07 -4.42 6.85
CA ARG A 44 -11.56 -5.80 7.00
C ARG A 44 -10.42 -6.80 6.87
N PRO A 45 -10.47 -7.94 7.56
CA PRO A 45 -9.57 -9.06 7.29
C PRO A 45 -9.72 -9.50 5.83
N THR A 46 -8.60 -9.79 5.19
CA THR A 46 -8.54 -10.31 3.83
C THR A 46 -7.73 -11.60 3.83
N GLY A 47 -8.02 -12.51 2.90
CA GLY A 47 -7.45 -13.86 2.91
C GLY A 47 -5.92 -13.90 2.84
N GLU A 48 -5.30 -12.92 2.18
CA GLU A 48 -3.84 -12.81 2.08
C GLU A 48 -3.14 -12.67 3.43
N LEU A 49 -3.79 -12.06 4.44
CA LEU A 49 -3.18 -11.85 5.77
C LEU A 49 -2.85 -13.16 6.47
N ALA A 50 -3.75 -14.15 6.37
CA ALA A 50 -3.53 -15.47 6.96
C ALA A 50 -2.32 -16.19 6.32
N SER A 51 -2.15 -16.05 5.01
CA SER A 51 -1.02 -16.63 4.28
C SER A 51 0.28 -15.90 4.57
N LEU A 52 0.25 -14.56 4.62
CA LEU A 52 1.43 -13.73 4.92
C LEU A 52 1.94 -13.97 6.35
N ALA A 53 1.05 -14.21 7.32
CA ALA A 53 1.40 -14.51 8.71
C ALA A 53 2.22 -15.81 8.88
N LEU A 54 2.24 -16.70 7.88
CA LEU A 54 3.06 -17.90 7.87
C LEU A 54 4.52 -17.64 7.44
N LEU A 55 4.82 -16.44 6.93
CA LEU A 55 6.15 -16.07 6.46
C LEU A 55 6.85 -15.20 7.51
N PRO A 56 7.88 -15.71 8.22
CA PRO A 56 8.45 -15.06 9.39
C PRO A 56 9.16 -13.73 9.11
N ASN A 57 9.52 -13.49 7.86
CA ASN A 57 10.19 -12.28 7.39
C ASN A 57 9.24 -11.30 6.66
N ILE A 58 7.93 -11.50 6.78
CA ILE A 58 6.92 -10.51 6.37
C ILE A 58 6.19 -9.98 7.59
N GLU A 59 6.23 -8.69 7.78
CA GLU A 59 5.43 -7.99 8.77
C GLU A 59 4.32 -7.19 8.11
N VAL A 60 3.13 -7.19 8.71
CA VAL A 60 1.98 -6.40 8.22
C VAL A 60 1.55 -5.41 9.29
N MET A 61 1.55 -4.12 8.94
CA MET A 61 1.01 -3.04 9.76
C MET A 61 -0.27 -2.49 9.14
N ARG A 62 -1.25 -2.17 9.98
CA ARG A 62 -2.55 -1.64 9.55
C ARG A 62 -3.02 -0.55 10.50
N GLY A 63 -3.79 0.40 9.98
CA GLY A 63 -4.56 1.35 10.79
C GLY A 63 -5.72 0.66 11.50
N LYS A 64 -6.45 1.41 12.32
CA LYS A 64 -7.68 0.93 12.95
C LYS A 64 -8.74 0.60 11.91
N GLU A 65 -9.62 -0.32 12.27
CA GLU A 65 -10.77 -0.65 11.43
C GLU A 65 -11.73 0.53 11.33
N THR A 66 -12.01 0.96 10.11
CA THR A 66 -13.08 1.91 9.82
C THR A 66 -14.32 1.16 9.33
N LYS A 67 -15.49 1.49 9.88
CA LYS A 67 -16.77 0.85 9.47
C LYS A 67 -17.33 1.43 8.17
N LYS A 68 -16.86 2.62 7.78
CA LYS A 68 -17.34 3.38 6.62
C LYS A 68 -16.29 3.46 5.52
N PHE A 69 -16.74 3.52 4.30
CA PHE A 69 -15.88 3.94 3.18
C PHE A 69 -15.63 5.45 3.23
N THR A 70 -14.50 5.90 2.75
CA THR A 70 -14.10 7.32 2.80
C THR A 70 -15.11 8.27 2.15
N PHE A 71 -15.83 7.83 1.11
CA PHE A 71 -16.90 8.62 0.47
C PHE A 71 -18.18 8.74 1.31
N GLN A 72 -18.30 7.99 2.40
CA GLN A 72 -19.43 8.04 3.37
C GLN A 72 -19.06 8.83 4.63
N MET A 73 -17.81 9.28 4.75
CA MET A 73 -17.29 9.98 5.92
C MET A 73 -17.53 11.48 5.80
N ASN A 74 -17.90 12.09 6.92
CA ASN A 74 -17.87 13.54 7.08
C ASN A 74 -16.42 14.04 7.33
N ASP A 75 -16.23 15.35 7.43
CA ASP A 75 -14.90 15.96 7.57
C ASP A 75 -14.22 15.59 8.89
N GLU A 76 -14.98 15.45 9.98
CA GLU A 76 -14.46 15.05 11.30
C GLU A 76 -13.96 13.60 11.27
N GLU A 77 -14.73 12.69 10.67
CA GLU A 77 -14.35 11.28 10.48
C GLU A 77 -13.11 11.14 9.59
N LYS A 78 -13.02 11.93 8.52
CA LYS A 78 -11.82 11.99 7.67
C LYS A 78 -10.60 12.50 8.42
N ALA A 79 -10.76 13.54 9.23
CA ALA A 79 -9.69 14.08 10.04
C ALA A 79 -9.19 13.07 11.09
N GLU A 80 -10.09 12.26 11.66
CA GLU A 80 -9.69 11.17 12.58
C GLU A 80 -8.88 10.10 11.84
N VAL A 81 -9.37 9.60 10.70
CA VAL A 81 -8.65 8.61 9.88
C VAL A 81 -7.30 9.17 9.42
N ASN A 82 -7.23 10.45 9.05
CA ASN A 82 -5.96 11.09 8.71
C ASN A 82 -4.97 11.05 9.88
N ARG A 83 -5.39 11.42 11.10
CA ARG A 83 -4.51 11.32 12.29
C ARG A 83 -4.00 9.91 12.53
N GLU A 84 -4.86 8.90 12.39
CA GLU A 84 -4.48 7.50 12.54
C GLU A 84 -3.48 7.05 11.46
N HIS A 85 -3.70 7.43 10.21
CA HIS A 85 -2.78 7.14 9.11
C HIS A 85 -1.42 7.83 9.30
N MET A 86 -1.40 9.08 9.81
CA MET A 86 -0.15 9.78 10.10
C MET A 86 0.62 9.11 11.23
N VAL A 87 -0.05 8.66 12.30
CA VAL A 87 0.58 7.88 13.38
C VAL A 87 1.15 6.56 12.86
N LEU A 88 0.40 5.86 12.01
CA LEU A 88 0.88 4.64 11.36
C LEU A 88 2.12 4.91 10.51
N PHE A 89 2.08 5.96 9.71
CA PHE A 89 3.20 6.35 8.84
C PHE A 89 4.45 6.76 9.63
N ASP A 90 4.30 7.48 10.75
CA ASP A 90 5.42 7.82 11.63
C ASP A 90 6.08 6.57 12.24
N LYS A 91 5.30 5.56 12.63
CA LYS A 91 5.83 4.27 13.06
C LYS A 91 6.62 3.57 11.96
N VAL A 92 6.12 3.62 10.72
CA VAL A 92 6.82 3.05 9.55
C VAL A 92 8.15 3.75 9.31
N LYS A 93 8.19 5.10 9.36
CA LYS A 93 9.44 5.87 9.24
C LYS A 93 10.47 5.48 10.30
N GLN A 94 10.02 5.39 11.57
CA GLN A 94 10.87 4.97 12.68
C GLN A 94 11.40 3.55 12.47
N LYS A 95 10.54 2.64 12.00
CA LYS A 95 10.92 1.26 11.73
C LYS A 95 11.97 1.19 10.63
N CYS A 96 11.76 1.87 9.50
CA CYS A 96 12.73 1.93 8.40
C CYS A 96 14.06 2.60 8.79
N ALA A 97 14.06 3.46 9.81
CA ALA A 97 15.29 4.09 10.33
C ALA A 97 16.07 3.19 11.29
N ASN A 98 15.40 2.29 12.01
CA ASN A 98 15.98 1.49 13.09
C ASN A 98 16.19 0.02 12.75
N GLU A 99 15.49 -0.48 11.74
CA GLU A 99 15.51 -1.88 11.33
C GLU A 99 15.87 -2.00 9.84
N HIS A 100 16.51 -3.11 9.48
CA HIS A 100 16.76 -3.39 8.07
C HIS A 100 15.50 -3.93 7.41
N ILE A 101 14.96 -3.19 6.45
CA ILE A 101 13.82 -3.56 5.63
C ILE A 101 14.25 -3.48 4.18
N ASP A 102 14.11 -4.58 3.45
CA ASP A 102 14.46 -4.65 2.03
C ASP A 102 13.33 -4.15 1.13
N LEU A 103 12.08 -4.46 1.48
CA LEU A 103 10.90 -4.08 0.71
C LEU A 103 9.82 -3.50 1.60
N LEU A 104 9.38 -2.28 1.30
CA LEU A 104 8.24 -1.60 1.92
C LEU A 104 7.10 -1.51 0.92
N ILE A 105 5.92 -2.01 1.28
CA ILE A 105 4.71 -1.92 0.48
C ILE A 105 3.70 -1.02 1.17
N PHE A 106 3.35 0.09 0.53
CA PHE A 106 2.25 0.97 0.92
C PHE A 106 1.00 0.62 0.11
N ASP A 107 0.17 -0.27 0.63
CA ASP A 107 -1.04 -0.72 -0.04
C ASP A 107 -2.19 0.28 0.18
N GLU A 108 -2.81 0.75 -0.93
CA GLU A 108 -3.86 1.78 -1.00
C GLU A 108 -3.47 3.19 -0.50
N ILE A 109 -2.17 3.50 -0.36
CA ILE A 109 -1.73 4.84 0.07
C ILE A 109 -2.11 5.93 -0.93
N ILE A 110 -2.06 5.65 -2.22
CA ILE A 110 -2.46 6.61 -3.28
C ILE A 110 -3.95 6.94 -3.13
N GLY A 111 -4.78 5.93 -2.81
CA GLY A 111 -6.19 6.15 -2.51
C GLY A 111 -6.40 6.99 -1.25
N ALA A 112 -5.60 6.79 -0.20
CA ALA A 112 -5.65 7.58 1.01
C ALA A 112 -5.29 9.07 0.77
N CYS A 113 -4.28 9.33 -0.07
CA CYS A 113 -3.95 10.68 -0.52
C CYS A 113 -5.12 11.32 -1.27
N ASN A 114 -5.68 10.63 -2.26
CA ASN A 114 -6.75 11.17 -3.12
C ASN A 114 -8.05 11.45 -2.37
N THR A 115 -8.31 10.74 -1.27
CA THR A 115 -9.52 10.94 -0.45
C THR A 115 -9.33 11.92 0.70
N GLY A 116 -8.12 12.51 0.84
CA GLY A 116 -7.80 13.51 1.85
C GLY A 116 -7.61 12.94 3.26
N VAL A 117 -7.42 11.62 3.38
CA VAL A 117 -7.17 10.95 4.67
C VAL A 117 -5.70 10.56 4.87
N PHE A 118 -4.82 11.12 4.04
CA PHE A 118 -3.38 11.07 4.19
C PHE A 118 -2.74 12.28 3.52
N CYS A 119 -1.67 12.84 4.11
CA CYS A 119 -0.96 14.01 3.59
C CYS A 119 0.06 13.60 2.50
N PRO A 120 -0.15 13.96 1.21
CA PRO A 120 0.77 13.57 0.14
C PRO A 120 2.19 14.13 0.30
N ALA A 121 2.34 15.34 0.86
CA ALA A 121 3.64 15.98 1.03
C ALA A 121 4.59 15.15 1.91
N GLY A 122 4.07 14.57 3.00
CA GLY A 122 4.85 13.69 3.87
C GLY A 122 5.32 12.40 3.18
N LEU A 123 4.51 11.86 2.26
CA LEU A 123 4.91 10.72 1.45
C LEU A 123 6.02 11.08 0.47
N VAL A 124 5.88 12.19 -0.25
CA VAL A 124 6.89 12.69 -1.19
C VAL A 124 8.22 12.94 -0.48
N GLU A 125 8.17 13.57 0.70
CA GLU A 125 9.36 13.80 1.51
C GLU A 125 10.04 12.49 1.93
N PHE A 126 9.27 11.52 2.40
CA PHE A 126 9.79 10.20 2.76
C PHE A 126 10.46 9.51 1.57
N LEU A 127 9.82 9.50 0.40
CA LEU A 127 10.34 8.85 -0.80
C LEU A 127 11.66 9.46 -1.26
N LYS A 128 11.81 10.79 -1.17
CA LYS A 128 13.05 11.50 -1.49
C LYS A 128 14.20 11.20 -0.53
N ASN A 129 13.87 10.88 0.72
CA ASN A 129 14.85 10.67 1.80
C ASN A 129 14.87 9.22 2.32
N LYS A 130 14.23 8.27 1.64
CA LYS A 130 14.19 6.86 2.05
C LYS A 130 15.61 6.27 2.15
N PRO A 131 15.84 5.25 2.99
CA PRO A 131 17.09 4.50 2.97
C PRO A 131 17.44 4.07 1.53
N GLN A 132 18.70 4.22 1.16
CA GLN A 132 19.15 4.01 -0.24
C GLN A 132 18.81 2.61 -0.75
N GLU A 133 18.90 1.58 0.10
CA GLU A 133 18.66 0.18 -0.27
C GLU A 133 17.19 -0.24 -0.17
N LEU A 134 16.32 0.61 0.38
CA LEU A 134 14.91 0.28 0.58
C LEU A 134 14.14 0.32 -0.74
N GLU A 135 13.61 -0.83 -1.17
CA GLU A 135 12.64 -0.92 -2.27
C GLU A 135 11.27 -0.49 -1.78
N VAL A 136 10.55 0.36 -2.52
CA VAL A 136 9.22 0.84 -2.13
C VAL A 136 8.20 0.56 -3.22
N VAL A 137 7.06 -0.01 -2.84
CA VAL A 137 5.89 -0.20 -3.72
C VAL A 137 4.71 0.56 -3.17
N MET A 138 4.04 1.32 -4.02
CA MET A 138 2.80 2.02 -3.70
C MET A 138 1.65 1.50 -4.58
N THR A 139 0.48 1.29 -3.99
CA THR A 139 -0.70 0.91 -4.77
C THR A 139 -1.83 1.94 -4.63
N GLY A 140 -2.68 2.00 -5.64
CA GLY A 140 -3.90 2.80 -5.65
C GLY A 140 -4.33 3.25 -7.04
N ARG A 141 -5.22 4.22 -7.10
CA ARG A 141 -5.73 4.78 -8.36
C ARG A 141 -5.26 6.22 -8.51
N ASN A 142 -5.07 6.67 -9.76
CA ASN A 142 -4.78 8.07 -10.08
C ASN A 142 -3.64 8.66 -9.22
N PRO A 143 -2.40 8.15 -9.34
CA PRO A 143 -1.26 8.72 -8.63
C PRO A 143 -1.05 10.18 -9.03
N ALA A 144 -0.71 11.03 -8.05
CA ALA A 144 -0.35 12.42 -8.32
C ALA A 144 0.91 12.50 -9.22
N PRO A 145 1.01 13.50 -10.11
CA PRO A 145 2.16 13.65 -11.02
C PRO A 145 3.50 13.63 -10.30
N GLU A 146 3.58 14.22 -9.10
CA GLU A 146 4.79 14.24 -8.28
C GLU A 146 5.26 12.85 -7.84
N LEU A 147 4.32 11.92 -7.58
CA LEU A 147 4.65 10.54 -7.24
C LEU A 147 5.12 9.78 -8.48
N VAL A 148 4.50 10.05 -9.63
CA VAL A 148 4.89 9.45 -10.92
C VAL A 148 6.30 9.88 -11.31
N GLU A 149 6.66 11.14 -11.09
CA GLU A 149 8.00 11.69 -11.38
C GLU A 149 9.10 11.05 -10.50
N LEU A 150 8.76 10.70 -9.25
CA LEU A 150 9.68 10.05 -8.32
C LEU A 150 9.82 8.53 -8.55
N ALA A 151 8.89 7.93 -9.27
CA ALA A 151 8.86 6.48 -9.43
C ALA A 151 9.78 6.00 -10.55
N ASP A 152 10.50 4.89 -10.30
CA ASP A 152 11.29 4.20 -11.30
C ASP A 152 10.42 3.25 -12.14
N TYR A 153 9.36 2.69 -11.55
CA TYR A 153 8.38 1.83 -12.23
C TYR A 153 6.97 2.35 -12.02
N VAL A 154 6.25 2.54 -13.11
CA VAL A 154 4.81 2.82 -13.09
C VAL A 154 4.10 1.78 -13.94
N SER A 155 3.36 0.89 -13.27
CA SER A 155 2.57 -0.16 -13.93
C SER A 155 1.09 0.13 -13.76
N GLU A 156 0.38 0.28 -14.88
CA GLU A 156 -1.05 0.54 -14.89
C GLU A 156 -1.85 -0.73 -15.18
N VAL A 157 -2.72 -1.10 -14.24
CA VAL A 157 -3.65 -2.24 -14.36
C VAL A 157 -4.98 -1.73 -14.89
N CYS A 158 -5.23 -1.91 -16.19
CA CYS A 158 -6.42 -1.42 -16.87
C CYS A 158 -7.59 -2.41 -16.80
N MET A 159 -8.79 -1.91 -16.49
CA MET A 159 -10.02 -2.69 -16.50
C MET A 159 -10.57 -2.81 -17.93
N ARG A 160 -10.37 -3.94 -18.60
CA ARG A 160 -10.98 -4.25 -19.89
C ARG A 160 -12.39 -4.83 -19.75
N LYS A 161 -12.58 -5.74 -18.77
CA LYS A 161 -13.86 -6.33 -18.36
C LYS A 161 -13.87 -6.50 -16.85
N HIS A 162 -15.02 -6.35 -16.22
CA HIS A 162 -15.16 -6.60 -14.77
C HIS A 162 -16.50 -7.26 -14.47
N PRO A 163 -16.54 -8.32 -13.63
CA PRO A 163 -17.78 -9.02 -13.27
C PRO A 163 -18.82 -8.12 -12.61
N PHE A 164 -18.40 -7.07 -11.91
CA PHE A 164 -19.29 -6.08 -11.28
C PHE A 164 -20.31 -5.49 -12.27
N LYS A 165 -19.91 -5.23 -13.52
CA LYS A 165 -20.81 -4.73 -14.58
C LYS A 165 -21.93 -5.71 -14.94
N ARG A 166 -21.83 -7.00 -14.51
CA ARG A 166 -22.84 -8.05 -14.65
C ARG A 166 -23.53 -8.37 -13.33
N GLY A 167 -23.37 -7.52 -12.28
CA GLY A 167 -23.96 -7.71 -10.96
C GLY A 167 -23.31 -8.81 -10.10
N ILE A 168 -22.11 -9.31 -10.48
CA ILE A 168 -21.40 -10.32 -9.71
C ILE A 168 -20.67 -9.64 -8.55
N PRO A 169 -21.00 -9.95 -7.29
CA PRO A 169 -20.35 -9.34 -6.12
C PRO A 169 -18.94 -9.91 -5.90
N ALA A 170 -18.16 -9.25 -5.01
CA ALA A 170 -16.86 -9.73 -4.59
C ALA A 170 -16.96 -11.10 -3.88
N ARG A 171 -16.12 -12.06 -4.30
CA ARG A 171 -16.12 -13.45 -3.83
C ARG A 171 -15.03 -13.67 -2.79
N VAL A 172 -15.32 -14.51 -1.80
CA VAL A 172 -14.35 -14.91 -0.78
C VAL A 172 -13.20 -15.69 -1.43
N GLY A 173 -11.96 -15.39 -1.05
CA GLY A 173 -10.77 -16.04 -1.58
C GLY A 173 -10.33 -15.56 -2.98
N ILE A 174 -11.10 -14.65 -3.61
CA ILE A 174 -10.76 -14.10 -4.95
C ILE A 174 -10.65 -12.57 -4.91
N GLU A 175 -11.70 -11.88 -4.45
CA GLU A 175 -11.69 -10.42 -4.32
C GLU A 175 -11.66 -9.96 -2.86
N LYS A 176 -11.91 -10.86 -1.90
CA LYS A 176 -11.88 -10.56 -0.46
C LYS A 176 -11.51 -11.81 0.35
#